data_e2cb69f3b43c88ecf23c4e20037eae21
#
_entry.id   e2cb69f3b43c88ecf23c4e20037eae21
#
_cell.length_a   1.000
_cell.length_b   1.000
_cell.length_c   1.000
_cell.angle_alpha   90.00
_cell.angle_beta   90.00
_cell.angle_gamma   90.00
#
_symmetry.space_group_name_H-M   'P 1'
#
loop_
_entity.id
_entity.type
_entity.pdbx_description
1 polymer ?
#
loop_
_entity_poly.entity_id
_entity_poly.type
_entity_poly.pdbx_seq_one_letter_code
_entity_poly.pdbx_strand_id
1 'polypeptide(L)'
;MHAYSIMDPVWISLQNKQQVHNLNNGVEIGDFCIQCHSPAAALTDLVENHVELTAEVINTFPPQVKEGVTCDACHLTTHLPDPTNISIVDHDYETVDFKLYSSDTRYGILDDPVENEFHKSVYHSGYDKSEFCQNCHNLTVDERNAEITQFEWEGTAFQAMGMECQSCHMPTYAGQATVDGPERDNLHRHFFPGIDEALIDFPGKNEQRQAIEDLLQTAAEINFFDTPPDTITAGIVWDAKLIVSNNTGHNFPSGTTFPRQLWIELIATIGNDTLLTSGWLNANGDLLDFYTDPSGEQDPQLRIFNTILYDAQGDSGLLAVSVENMVTMTDRTLPVSGSRTINYSINIPVGIEGELHFSAKLRFRSFPPFYLRHLDLESLIGNVHIFDIDSLTQTLYVSSI
;
A
#
# COMPACT_ATOMS: atom_id res chain seq x y z
N MET A 1 -5.36 4.10 9.29
CA MET A 1 -5.05 2.64 9.40
C MET A 1 -4.38 2.27 10.72
N HIS A 2 -3.44 3.06 11.27
CA HIS A 2 -2.76 2.70 12.53
C HIS A 2 -3.72 2.29 13.66
N ALA A 3 -4.70 3.12 13.99
CA ALA A 3 -5.71 2.79 15.01
C ALA A 3 -6.68 1.65 14.62
N TYR A 4 -6.62 1.16 13.39
CA TYR A 4 -7.46 0.09 12.87
C TYR A 4 -6.68 -1.23 12.70
N SER A 5 -5.36 -1.20 12.78
CA SER A 5 -4.46 -2.26 12.34
C SER A 5 -4.76 -3.64 12.95
N ILE A 6 -5.05 -3.74 14.24
CA ILE A 6 -5.40 -5.02 14.88
C ILE A 6 -6.82 -5.52 14.53
N MET A 7 -7.68 -4.63 14.04
CA MET A 7 -9.08 -4.94 13.68
C MET A 7 -9.23 -5.21 12.18
N ASP A 8 -8.17 -5.06 11.40
CA ASP A 8 -8.19 -5.28 9.95
C ASP A 8 -8.44 -6.76 9.64
N PRO A 9 -9.57 -7.10 9.00
CA PRO A 9 -9.90 -8.49 8.71
C PRO A 9 -8.91 -9.15 7.74
N VAL A 10 -8.27 -8.40 6.85
CA VAL A 10 -7.24 -8.93 5.94
C VAL A 10 -6.02 -9.32 6.74
N TRP A 11 -5.53 -8.44 7.62
CA TRP A 11 -4.40 -8.74 8.48
C TRP A 11 -4.71 -9.92 9.42
N ILE A 12 -5.89 -9.94 10.06
CA ILE A 12 -6.31 -11.04 10.97
C ILE A 12 -6.28 -12.38 10.21
N SER A 13 -6.85 -12.43 9.00
CA SER A 13 -6.86 -13.66 8.22
C SER A 13 -5.47 -14.12 7.80
N LEU A 14 -4.61 -13.18 7.39
CA LEU A 14 -3.20 -13.47 7.06
C LEU A 14 -2.43 -13.98 8.27
N GLN A 15 -2.54 -13.29 9.41
CA GLN A 15 -1.90 -13.68 10.66
C GLN A 15 -2.29 -15.11 11.06
N ASN A 16 -3.57 -15.44 11.00
CA ASN A 16 -4.06 -16.76 11.38
C ASN A 16 -3.57 -17.85 10.41
N LYS A 17 -3.63 -17.59 9.10
CA LYS A 17 -3.13 -18.54 8.10
C LYS A 17 -1.62 -18.76 8.25
N GLN A 18 -0.86 -17.73 8.50
CA GLN A 18 0.58 -17.81 8.74
C GLN A 18 0.89 -18.59 10.02
N GLN A 19 0.18 -18.31 11.10
CA GLN A 19 0.36 -19.02 12.37
C GLN A 19 0.07 -20.52 12.24
N VAL A 20 -1.02 -20.90 11.57
CA VAL A 20 -1.34 -22.30 11.29
C VAL A 20 -0.25 -22.97 10.44
N HIS A 21 0.22 -22.28 9.41
CA HIS A 21 1.30 -22.77 8.57
C HIS A 21 2.58 -23.04 9.36
N ASN A 22 3.00 -22.07 10.15
CA ASN A 22 4.23 -22.14 10.93
C ASN A 22 4.15 -23.21 12.02
N LEU A 23 3.04 -23.30 12.74
CA LEU A 23 2.82 -24.37 13.73
C LEU A 23 2.89 -25.78 13.11
N ASN A 24 2.37 -25.96 11.89
CA ASN A 24 2.48 -27.21 11.15
C ASN A 24 3.93 -27.56 10.79
N ASN A 25 4.80 -26.57 10.72
CA ASN A 25 6.24 -26.72 10.48
C ASN A 25 7.09 -26.66 11.77
N GLY A 26 6.44 -26.60 12.95
CA GLY A 26 7.11 -26.58 14.26
C GLY A 26 7.73 -25.23 14.63
N VAL A 27 7.25 -24.13 14.01
CA VAL A 27 7.68 -22.76 14.28
C VAL A 27 6.56 -22.00 14.97
N GLU A 28 6.90 -21.25 16.01
CA GLU A 28 5.97 -20.32 16.67
C GLU A 28 6.29 -18.89 16.25
N ILE A 29 5.30 -18.16 15.74
CA ILE A 29 5.44 -16.74 15.41
C ILE A 29 5.40 -15.87 16.67
N GLY A 30 4.73 -16.37 17.73
CA GLY A 30 4.51 -15.61 18.95
C GLY A 30 3.73 -14.31 18.69
N ASP A 31 4.20 -13.22 19.27
CA ASP A 31 3.62 -11.88 19.16
C ASP A 31 4.26 -11.02 18.04
N PHE A 32 5.16 -11.58 17.25
CA PHE A 32 5.97 -10.83 16.28
C PHE A 32 5.15 -9.85 15.43
N CYS A 33 4.13 -10.33 14.71
CA CYS A 33 3.32 -9.45 13.87
C CYS A 33 2.53 -8.41 14.69
N ILE A 34 2.17 -8.78 15.91
CA ILE A 34 1.38 -7.93 16.81
C ILE A 34 2.20 -6.78 17.36
N GLN A 35 3.51 -6.91 17.46
CA GLN A 35 4.38 -5.81 17.90
C GLN A 35 4.22 -4.55 17.04
N CYS A 36 3.99 -4.70 15.74
CA CYS A 36 3.72 -3.57 14.85
C CYS A 36 2.22 -3.24 14.74
N HIS A 37 1.34 -4.26 14.76
CA HIS A 37 -0.10 -4.06 14.53
C HIS A 37 -0.89 -3.69 15.80
N SER A 38 -0.38 -4.01 16.99
CA SER A 38 -0.87 -3.54 18.29
C SER A 38 0.21 -3.61 19.35
N PRO A 39 1.14 -2.66 19.40
CA PRO A 39 2.25 -2.65 20.38
C PRO A 39 1.78 -2.80 21.82
N ALA A 40 0.62 -2.26 22.17
CA ALA A 40 0.05 -2.42 23.51
C ALA A 40 -0.36 -3.88 23.82
N ALA A 41 -0.79 -4.66 22.83
CA ALA A 41 -1.10 -6.08 23.00
C ALA A 41 0.19 -6.89 23.26
N ALA A 42 1.23 -6.63 22.48
CA ALA A 42 2.52 -7.28 22.64
C ALA A 42 3.13 -7.06 24.04
N LEU A 43 2.98 -5.85 24.59
CA LEU A 43 3.48 -5.52 25.93
C LEU A 43 2.70 -6.14 27.09
N THR A 44 1.49 -6.61 26.84
CA THR A 44 0.58 -7.10 27.89
C THR A 44 0.43 -8.62 27.90
N ASP A 45 1.21 -9.34 27.11
CA ASP A 45 1.16 -10.80 26.95
C ASP A 45 -0.26 -11.33 26.64
N LEU A 46 -1.15 -10.44 26.16
CA LEU A 46 -2.56 -10.79 25.89
C LEU A 46 -2.71 -11.78 24.74
N VAL A 47 -1.70 -11.88 23.92
CA VAL A 47 -1.73 -12.65 22.66
C VAL A 47 -0.99 -13.98 22.78
N GLU A 48 -0.03 -14.14 23.70
CA GLU A 48 0.77 -15.36 23.87
C GLU A 48 -0.06 -16.64 24.10
N ASN A 49 -1.27 -16.47 24.61
CA ASN A 49 -2.16 -17.60 24.92
C ASN A 49 -3.19 -17.89 23.81
N HIS A 50 -3.16 -17.15 22.71
CA HIS A 50 -4.13 -17.31 21.63
C HIS A 50 -3.48 -17.87 20.38
N VAL A 51 -3.83 -19.10 20.02
CA VAL A 51 -3.36 -19.76 18.78
C VAL A 51 -4.00 -19.12 17.55
N GLU A 52 -5.20 -18.55 17.69
CA GLU A 52 -5.95 -17.94 16.61
C GLU A 52 -6.57 -16.60 17.07
N LEU A 53 -6.27 -15.53 16.34
CA LEU A 53 -6.89 -14.22 16.57
C LEU A 53 -8.17 -14.13 15.75
N THR A 54 -9.31 -14.29 16.42
CA THR A 54 -10.62 -14.03 15.83
C THR A 54 -11.15 -12.66 16.26
N ALA A 55 -12.16 -12.17 15.55
CA ALA A 55 -12.84 -10.95 15.97
C ALA A 55 -13.43 -11.08 17.38
N GLU A 56 -13.90 -12.29 17.78
CA GLU A 56 -14.39 -12.55 19.13
C GLU A 56 -13.27 -12.44 20.17
N VAL A 57 -12.09 -13.03 19.88
CA VAL A 57 -10.92 -12.94 20.76
C VAL A 57 -10.47 -11.50 20.92
N ILE A 58 -10.30 -10.76 19.81
CA ILE A 58 -9.88 -9.36 19.83
C ILE A 58 -10.91 -8.51 20.59
N ASN A 59 -12.21 -8.80 20.45
CA ASN A 59 -13.24 -8.07 21.19
C ASN A 59 -13.17 -8.25 22.71
N THR A 60 -12.50 -9.28 23.21
CA THR A 60 -12.23 -9.45 24.67
C THR A 60 -11.11 -8.55 25.17
N PHE A 61 -10.28 -8.00 24.29
CA PHE A 61 -9.15 -7.18 24.68
C PHE A 61 -9.60 -5.83 25.27
N PRO A 62 -8.78 -5.23 26.14
CA PRO A 62 -9.04 -3.88 26.63
C PRO A 62 -9.19 -2.87 25.47
N PRO A 63 -9.98 -1.81 25.63
CA PRO A 63 -10.17 -0.81 24.57
C PRO A 63 -8.85 -0.24 24.03
N GLN A 64 -7.87 -0.03 24.90
CA GLN A 64 -6.56 0.52 24.53
C GLN A 64 -5.76 -0.40 23.59
N VAL A 65 -5.94 -1.71 23.71
CA VAL A 65 -5.31 -2.70 22.83
C VAL A 65 -6.00 -2.77 21.49
N LYS A 66 -7.33 -2.62 21.49
CA LYS A 66 -8.15 -2.64 20.25
C LYS A 66 -7.95 -1.42 19.36
N GLU A 67 -7.30 -0.38 19.85
CA GLU A 67 -6.93 0.79 19.07
C GLU A 67 -5.68 0.56 18.19
N GLY A 68 -5.13 -0.66 18.14
CA GLY A 68 -3.98 -0.98 17.28
C GLY A 68 -2.73 -0.19 17.68
N VAL A 69 -2.20 0.60 16.73
CA VAL A 69 -1.08 1.52 17.00
C VAL A 69 -1.65 2.79 17.62
N THR A 70 -1.59 2.87 18.94
CA THR A 70 -2.16 3.97 19.75
C THR A 70 -1.28 5.21 19.76
N CYS A 71 -1.80 6.31 20.33
CA CYS A 71 -1.00 7.51 20.59
C CYS A 71 0.25 7.17 21.42
N ASP A 72 0.09 6.33 22.43
CA ASP A 72 1.16 5.94 23.33
C ASP A 72 2.22 5.07 22.63
N ALA A 73 1.85 4.28 21.64
CA ALA A 73 2.79 3.50 20.85
C ALA A 73 3.87 4.39 20.19
N CYS A 74 3.48 5.59 19.76
CA CYS A 74 4.43 6.57 19.25
C CYS A 74 4.99 7.47 20.36
N HIS A 75 4.12 8.10 21.14
CA HIS A 75 4.52 9.20 22.03
C HIS A 75 5.20 8.76 23.35
N LEU A 76 5.33 7.45 23.63
CA LEU A 76 6.16 6.92 24.71
C LEU A 76 7.55 6.45 24.24
N THR A 77 7.80 6.41 22.94
CA THR A 77 9.05 5.93 22.36
C THR A 77 10.13 7.01 22.50
N THR A 78 11.22 6.69 23.18
CA THR A 78 12.38 7.59 23.33
C THR A 78 13.56 7.15 22.49
N HIS A 79 13.53 5.93 21.97
CA HIS A 79 14.60 5.34 21.20
C HIS A 79 14.22 5.38 19.71
N LEU A 80 15.02 6.11 18.94
CA LEU A 80 15.04 5.88 17.50
C LEU A 80 15.86 4.62 17.29
N PRO A 81 15.36 3.66 16.52
CA PRO A 81 16.12 2.45 16.27
C PRO A 81 17.47 2.82 15.66
N ASP A 82 18.48 2.03 15.99
CA ASP A 82 19.67 1.95 15.17
C ASP A 82 19.20 1.58 13.74
N PRO A 83 19.79 2.11 12.66
CA PRO A 83 19.33 1.88 11.29
C PRO A 83 19.54 0.42 10.83
N THR A 84 19.17 -0.51 11.66
CA THR A 84 19.20 -1.94 11.40
C THR A 84 17.80 -2.40 11.02
N ASN A 85 17.75 -3.05 9.89
CA ASN A 85 16.59 -3.71 9.34
C ASN A 85 16.03 -4.73 10.34
N ILE A 86 14.73 -4.75 10.53
CA ILE A 86 14.07 -5.89 11.16
C ILE A 86 14.19 -7.04 10.16
N SER A 87 14.96 -8.06 10.49
CA SER A 87 15.15 -9.22 9.64
C SER A 87 14.71 -10.48 10.38
N ILE A 88 13.84 -11.25 9.75
CA ILE A 88 13.56 -12.62 10.16
C ILE A 88 14.51 -13.51 9.37
N VAL A 89 15.40 -14.22 10.06
CA VAL A 89 16.33 -15.18 9.46
C VAL A 89 16.09 -16.55 10.08
N ASP A 90 15.97 -17.57 9.25
CA ASP A 90 15.74 -18.96 9.69
C ASP A 90 14.54 -19.14 10.65
N HIS A 91 13.46 -18.38 10.40
CA HIS A 91 12.26 -18.36 11.25
C HIS A 91 12.51 -17.92 12.71
N ASP A 92 13.60 -17.20 12.95
CA ASP A 92 13.85 -16.59 14.25
C ASP A 92 13.11 -15.24 14.33
N TYR A 93 11.94 -15.25 14.93
CA TYR A 93 11.08 -14.09 15.16
C TYR A 93 11.54 -13.31 16.38
N GLU A 94 12.78 -12.81 16.33
CA GLU A 94 13.26 -11.96 17.43
C GLU A 94 12.41 -10.68 17.56
N THR A 95 12.33 -10.20 18.79
CA THR A 95 11.57 -8.99 19.14
C THR A 95 12.04 -7.78 18.35
N VAL A 96 11.11 -7.09 17.73
CA VAL A 96 11.32 -5.72 17.23
C VAL A 96 11.88 -4.88 18.37
N ASP A 97 12.97 -4.15 18.16
CA ASP A 97 13.58 -3.29 19.21
C ASP A 97 12.71 -2.03 19.44
N PHE A 98 11.43 -2.27 19.66
CA PHE A 98 10.42 -1.26 19.93
C PHE A 98 10.20 -1.17 21.43
N LYS A 99 10.93 -0.26 22.09
CA LYS A 99 10.84 -0.10 23.53
C LYS A 99 9.82 0.96 23.90
N LEU A 100 8.64 0.50 24.32
CA LEU A 100 7.70 1.34 25.04
C LEU A 100 8.05 1.36 26.53
N TYR A 101 8.17 2.55 27.05
CA TYR A 101 8.39 2.72 28.50
C TYR A 101 7.12 3.24 29.15
N SER A 102 6.66 2.57 30.21
CA SER A 102 5.62 3.15 31.07
C SER A 102 6.14 4.44 31.69
N SER A 103 5.57 5.57 31.30
CA SER A 103 5.99 6.90 31.73
C SER A 103 4.81 7.87 31.79
N ASP A 104 4.91 8.89 32.64
CA ASP A 104 4.03 10.05 32.64
C ASP A 104 4.44 11.10 31.60
N THR A 105 5.47 10.83 30.82
CA THR A 105 6.03 11.76 29.81
C THR A 105 5.64 11.34 28.41
N ARG A 106 5.18 12.29 27.61
CA ARG A 106 4.93 12.13 26.17
C ARG A 106 5.92 12.99 25.39
N TYR A 107 6.47 12.39 24.33
CA TYR A 107 7.44 13.04 23.47
C TYR A 107 6.80 13.49 22.16
N GLY A 108 7.34 14.53 21.54
CA GLY A 108 6.85 15.05 20.27
C GLY A 108 7.73 16.19 19.73
N ILE A 109 7.28 16.84 18.67
CA ILE A 109 8.05 17.86 17.94
C ILE A 109 7.89 19.30 18.48
N LEU A 110 6.99 19.53 19.44
CA LEU A 110 6.78 20.87 19.97
C LEU A 110 7.89 21.19 20.98
N ASP A 111 8.68 22.22 20.71
CA ASP A 111 9.80 22.67 21.55
C ASP A 111 9.34 23.57 22.72
N ASP A 112 8.09 24.03 22.67
CA ASP A 112 7.41 24.81 23.69
C ASP A 112 6.08 24.17 24.12
N PRO A 113 6.08 22.90 24.57
CA PRO A 113 4.84 22.20 24.90
C PRO A 113 4.13 22.87 26.10
N VAL A 114 2.79 22.89 26.05
CA VAL A 114 1.98 23.41 27.14
C VAL A 114 1.92 22.41 28.28
N GLU A 115 2.24 22.84 29.49
CA GLU A 115 2.08 22.02 30.70
C GLU A 115 0.61 21.65 30.91
N ASN A 116 0.35 20.42 31.34
CA ASN A 116 -0.99 19.92 31.65
C ASN A 116 -0.96 18.99 32.85
N GLU A 117 -2.14 18.66 33.38
CA GLU A 117 -2.28 17.79 34.57
C GLU A 117 -2.21 16.29 34.26
N PHE A 118 -2.26 15.89 33.00
CA PHE A 118 -2.39 14.49 32.60
C PHE A 118 -1.04 13.82 32.35
N HIS A 119 -0.09 14.56 31.73
CA HIS A 119 1.25 14.05 31.43
C HIS A 119 2.23 15.20 31.24
N LYS A 120 3.50 14.92 31.38
CA LYS A 120 4.57 15.81 30.96
C LYS A 120 4.72 15.72 29.43
N SER A 121 5.03 16.83 28.80
CA SER A 121 5.30 16.90 27.38
C SER A 121 6.74 17.36 27.16
N VAL A 122 7.50 16.61 26.35
CA VAL A 122 8.93 16.87 26.13
C VAL A 122 9.23 16.83 24.64
N TYR A 123 9.98 17.83 24.17
CA TYR A 123 10.48 17.85 22.80
C TYR A 123 11.48 16.72 22.55
N HIS A 124 11.35 16.08 21.39
CA HIS A 124 12.30 15.09 20.92
C HIS A 124 12.47 15.19 19.40
N SER A 125 13.69 15.50 18.94
CA SER A 125 14.01 15.80 17.54
C SER A 125 13.84 14.63 16.58
N GLY A 126 13.67 13.40 17.07
CA GLY A 126 13.48 12.24 16.22
C GLY A 126 12.06 12.07 15.67
N TYR A 127 11.07 12.78 16.23
CA TYR A 127 9.68 12.62 15.82
C TYR A 127 9.34 13.25 14.47
N ASP A 128 10.22 14.09 13.94
CA ASP A 128 10.11 14.66 12.60
C ASP A 128 11.04 13.98 11.57
N LYS A 129 11.55 12.77 11.90
CA LYS A 129 12.47 12.01 11.06
C LYS A 129 11.83 10.74 10.54
N SER A 130 12.18 10.35 9.31
CA SER A 130 11.71 9.13 8.67
C SER A 130 12.17 7.87 9.40
N GLU A 131 13.32 7.91 10.08
CA GLU A 131 13.83 6.83 10.92
C GLU A 131 12.86 6.46 12.06
N PHE A 132 11.97 7.37 12.45
CA PHE A 132 10.92 7.05 13.42
C PHE A 132 9.95 5.98 12.92
N CYS A 133 9.71 5.95 11.61
CA CYS A 133 8.77 5.02 10.96
C CYS A 133 9.37 3.65 10.69
N GLN A 134 10.71 3.54 10.62
CA GLN A 134 11.40 2.32 10.21
C GLN A 134 11.18 1.11 11.14
N ASN A 135 10.80 1.35 12.40
CA ASN A 135 10.51 0.29 13.36
C ASN A 135 9.44 -0.72 12.88
N CYS A 136 8.51 -0.26 12.04
CA CYS A 136 7.44 -1.07 11.49
C CYS A 136 7.43 -1.07 9.97
N HIS A 137 8.16 -0.14 9.33
CA HIS A 137 8.20 0.04 7.88
C HIS A 137 9.55 -0.31 7.24
N ASN A 138 10.29 -1.24 7.90
CA ASN A 138 11.44 -1.93 7.34
C ASN A 138 11.49 -3.36 7.86
N LEU A 139 11.00 -4.30 7.07
CA LEU A 139 10.95 -5.73 7.40
C LEU A 139 11.45 -6.55 6.22
N THR A 140 12.43 -7.41 6.47
CA THR A 140 12.83 -8.46 5.55
C THR A 140 12.60 -9.83 6.17
N VAL A 141 12.31 -10.81 5.34
CA VAL A 141 12.17 -12.21 5.74
C VAL A 141 13.13 -13.03 4.90
N ASP A 142 14.12 -13.68 5.52
CA ASP A 142 15.19 -14.44 4.85
C ASP A 142 15.81 -13.65 3.68
N GLU A 143 16.25 -12.43 3.93
CA GLU A 143 16.81 -11.48 2.97
C GLU A 143 15.82 -11.01 1.88
N ARG A 144 14.54 -11.33 1.98
CA ARG A 144 13.50 -10.90 1.05
C ARG A 144 12.73 -9.71 1.61
N ASN A 145 12.47 -8.73 0.76
CA ASN A 145 11.77 -7.52 1.14
C ASN A 145 10.29 -7.80 1.37
N ALA A 146 9.82 -7.68 2.61
CA ALA A 146 8.40 -7.81 2.96
C ALA A 146 7.74 -6.44 3.10
N GLU A 147 8.40 -5.53 3.80
CA GLU A 147 8.00 -4.13 3.99
C GLU A 147 9.27 -3.29 4.13
N ILE A 148 9.65 -2.50 3.11
CA ILE A 148 10.92 -1.76 3.09
C ILE A 148 10.74 -0.31 2.69
N THR A 149 9.57 0.26 2.92
CA THR A 149 9.19 1.60 2.43
C THR A 149 10.18 2.68 2.89
N GLN A 150 10.67 2.60 4.12
CA GLN A 150 11.64 3.58 4.61
C GLN A 150 13.01 3.42 3.92
N PHE A 151 13.47 2.19 3.64
CA PHE A 151 14.70 1.98 2.87
C PHE A 151 14.60 2.44 1.43
N GLU A 152 13.44 2.31 0.80
CA GLU A 152 13.23 2.82 -0.56
C GLU A 152 13.34 4.35 -0.62
N TRP A 153 13.04 5.04 0.49
CA TRP A 153 13.18 6.49 0.61
C TRP A 153 14.63 6.92 0.83
N GLU A 154 15.47 6.09 1.47
CA GLU A 154 16.86 6.42 1.73
C GLU A 154 17.66 6.65 0.44
N GLY A 155 18.50 7.67 0.45
CA GLY A 155 19.33 8.04 -0.69
C GLY A 155 18.59 8.69 -1.85
N THR A 156 17.29 8.96 -1.72
CA THR A 156 16.48 9.62 -2.74
C THR A 156 16.63 11.13 -2.75
N ALA A 157 16.15 11.77 -3.80
CA ALA A 157 16.06 13.22 -3.88
C ALA A 157 15.12 13.79 -2.79
N PHE A 158 14.11 13.03 -2.36
CA PHE A 158 13.19 13.42 -1.28
C PHE A 158 13.94 13.57 0.05
N GLN A 159 14.77 12.58 0.41
CA GLN A 159 15.64 12.68 1.57
C GLN A 159 16.60 13.88 1.46
N ALA A 160 17.24 14.05 0.30
CA ALA A 160 18.17 15.15 0.08
C ALA A 160 17.51 16.54 0.20
N MET A 161 16.20 16.64 -0.07
CA MET A 161 15.40 17.86 0.12
C MET A 161 14.83 18.00 1.54
N GLY A 162 15.08 17.05 2.44
CA GLY A 162 14.54 17.03 3.79
C GLY A 162 13.02 16.75 3.84
N MET A 163 12.49 16.07 2.84
CA MET A 163 11.09 15.63 2.81
C MET A 163 10.99 14.28 3.50
N GLU A 164 10.63 14.30 4.76
CA GLU A 164 10.46 13.13 5.61
C GLU A 164 9.10 12.43 5.36
N CYS A 165 8.92 11.22 5.88
CA CYS A 165 7.64 10.49 5.77
C CYS A 165 6.46 11.34 6.25
N GLN A 166 6.64 12.07 7.34
CA GLN A 166 5.65 12.96 7.94
C GLN A 166 5.22 14.08 7.00
N SER A 167 6.08 14.51 6.06
CA SER A 167 5.77 15.60 5.12
C SER A 167 4.57 15.29 4.23
N CYS A 168 4.38 14.01 3.86
CA CYS A 168 3.27 13.55 3.02
C CYS A 168 2.17 12.83 3.83
N HIS A 169 2.58 11.96 4.79
CA HIS A 169 1.64 11.10 5.53
C HIS A 169 1.07 11.77 6.78
N MET A 170 1.62 12.90 7.20
CA MET A 170 1.14 13.71 8.31
C MET A 170 1.11 15.21 7.92
N PRO A 171 0.30 15.61 6.92
CA PRO A 171 0.31 16.96 6.41
C PRO A 171 0.04 17.99 7.51
N THR A 172 0.71 19.14 7.44
CA THR A 172 0.60 20.17 8.43
C THR A 172 -0.69 20.99 8.31
N TYR A 173 -1.11 21.58 9.41
CA TYR A 173 -2.22 22.52 9.46
C TYR A 173 -2.00 23.58 10.56
N ALA A 174 -2.66 24.72 10.42
CA ALA A 174 -2.71 25.74 11.47
C ALA A 174 -3.85 25.48 12.44
N GLY A 175 -3.60 25.61 13.75
CA GLY A 175 -4.60 25.40 14.79
C GLY A 175 -4.02 25.29 16.19
N GLN A 176 -4.80 24.73 17.10
CA GLN A 176 -4.41 24.49 18.49
C GLN A 176 -4.21 22.99 18.73
N ALA A 177 -3.10 22.62 19.37
CA ALA A 177 -2.83 21.23 19.75
C ALA A 177 -3.71 20.75 20.91
N THR A 178 -4.15 21.68 21.76
CA THR A 178 -5.01 21.44 22.93
C THR A 178 -6.07 22.52 23.03
N VAL A 179 -7.18 22.22 23.69
CA VAL A 179 -8.18 23.24 24.03
C VAL A 179 -7.51 24.33 24.86
N ASP A 180 -7.71 25.58 24.49
CA ASP A 180 -7.08 26.77 25.13
C ASP A 180 -5.54 26.85 24.98
N GLY A 181 -4.93 26.01 24.13
CA GLY A 181 -3.51 26.10 23.79
C GLY A 181 -3.21 27.25 22.81
N PRO A 182 -1.92 27.54 22.58
CA PRO A 182 -1.54 28.56 21.58
C PRO A 182 -1.87 28.08 20.17
N GLU A 183 -2.19 29.04 19.28
CA GLU A 183 -2.24 28.79 17.83
C GLU A 183 -0.84 28.47 17.30
N ARG A 184 -0.77 27.49 16.41
CA ARG A 184 0.45 27.02 15.76
C ARG A 184 0.21 26.84 14.28
N ASP A 185 1.20 27.13 13.46
CA ASP A 185 1.08 27.05 11.99
C ASP A 185 1.45 25.67 11.42
N ASN A 186 2.02 24.77 12.24
CA ASN A 186 2.66 23.55 11.78
C ASN A 186 2.31 22.30 12.62
N LEU A 187 1.08 22.21 13.06
CA LEU A 187 0.59 20.96 13.67
C LEU A 187 0.44 19.88 12.61
N HIS A 188 0.74 18.63 12.95
CA HIS A 188 0.61 17.49 12.05
C HIS A 188 -0.72 16.78 12.22
N ARG A 189 -1.38 16.47 11.09
CA ARG A 189 -2.55 15.56 11.07
C ARG A 189 -2.10 14.13 11.26
N HIS A 190 -2.87 13.36 12.04
CA HIS A 190 -2.57 11.95 12.36
C HIS A 190 -3.46 10.99 11.55
N PHE A 191 -3.79 11.31 10.30
CA PHE A 191 -4.59 10.43 9.45
C PHE A 191 -3.76 9.29 8.88
N PHE A 192 -2.47 9.49 8.69
CA PHE A 192 -1.55 8.52 8.10
C PHE A 192 -2.13 7.88 6.83
N PRO A 193 -2.53 8.67 5.82
CA PRO A 193 -3.04 8.10 4.59
C PRO A 193 -1.96 7.25 3.94
N GLY A 194 -2.31 6.03 3.59
CA GLY A 194 -1.49 5.09 2.84
C GLY A 194 -2.31 4.57 1.68
N ILE A 195 -2.23 3.27 1.43
CA ILE A 195 -2.96 2.61 0.35
C ILE A 195 -4.04 1.65 0.87
N ASP A 196 -4.09 1.39 2.17
CA ASP A 196 -5.07 0.49 2.77
C ASP A 196 -6.29 1.24 3.27
N GLU A 197 -7.43 0.86 2.74
CA GLU A 197 -8.74 1.29 3.18
C GLU A 197 -9.34 0.29 4.16
N ALA A 198 -10.00 0.79 5.21
CA ALA A 198 -10.74 -0.08 6.13
C ALA A 198 -11.92 -0.76 5.42
N LEU A 199 -11.93 -2.09 5.35
CA LEU A 199 -12.99 -2.87 4.71
C LEU A 199 -14.23 -3.06 5.57
N ILE A 200 -14.17 -2.77 6.88
CA ILE A 200 -15.30 -2.79 7.81
C ILE A 200 -15.56 -1.37 8.32
N ASP A 201 -16.67 -1.19 9.03
CA ASP A 201 -17.02 0.11 9.61
C ASP A 201 -16.02 0.48 10.70
N PHE A 202 -15.53 1.70 10.60
CA PHE A 202 -14.50 2.25 11.47
C PHE A 202 -14.72 3.77 11.64
N PRO A 203 -14.57 4.33 12.85
CA PRO A 203 -14.69 5.77 13.07
C PRO A 203 -13.70 6.56 12.19
N GLY A 204 -14.20 7.51 11.40
CA GLY A 204 -13.37 8.30 10.48
C GLY A 204 -13.02 7.60 9.16
N LYS A 205 -13.69 6.48 8.82
CA LYS A 205 -13.44 5.72 7.58
C LYS A 205 -13.57 6.58 6.31
N ASN A 206 -14.58 7.44 6.25
CA ASN A 206 -14.81 8.28 5.07
C ASN A 206 -13.74 9.36 4.93
N GLU A 207 -13.33 9.97 6.04
CA GLU A 207 -12.26 10.95 6.08
C GLU A 207 -10.93 10.32 5.72
N GLN A 208 -10.68 9.07 6.16
CA GLN A 208 -9.50 8.31 5.78
C GLN A 208 -9.51 8.00 4.28
N ARG A 209 -10.64 7.53 3.72
CA ARG A 209 -10.78 7.26 2.28
C ARG A 209 -10.47 8.51 1.46
N GLN A 210 -11.00 9.67 1.85
CA GLN A 210 -10.73 10.92 1.16
C GLN A 210 -9.25 11.29 1.24
N ALA A 211 -8.61 11.12 2.39
CA ALA A 211 -7.18 11.39 2.54
C ALA A 211 -6.31 10.43 1.70
N ILE A 212 -6.73 9.16 1.56
CA ILE A 212 -6.08 8.19 0.67
C ILE A 212 -6.24 8.62 -0.79
N GLU A 213 -7.44 9.00 -1.22
CA GLU A 213 -7.72 9.44 -2.58
C GLU A 213 -6.91 10.69 -2.93
N ASP A 214 -6.92 11.71 -2.05
CA ASP A 214 -6.16 12.94 -2.23
C ASP A 214 -4.66 12.67 -2.39
N LEU A 215 -4.10 11.74 -1.61
CA LEU A 215 -2.69 11.36 -1.69
C LEU A 215 -2.40 10.57 -2.97
N LEU A 216 -3.23 9.59 -3.32
CA LEU A 216 -3.07 8.76 -4.51
C LEU A 216 -3.10 9.58 -5.81
N GLN A 217 -3.94 10.62 -5.89
CA GLN A 217 -4.01 11.52 -7.05
C GLN A 217 -2.71 12.33 -7.28
N THR A 218 -1.81 12.37 -6.30
CA THR A 218 -0.48 13.00 -6.44
C THR A 218 0.63 11.98 -6.64
N ALA A 219 0.35 10.68 -6.46
CA ALA A 219 1.37 9.63 -6.34
C ALA A 219 1.99 9.22 -7.67
N ALA A 220 1.26 9.29 -8.78
CA ALA A 220 1.75 8.91 -10.10
C ALA A 220 0.98 9.63 -11.20
N GLU A 221 1.58 9.68 -12.38
CA GLU A 221 0.96 10.25 -13.57
C GLU A 221 1.14 9.34 -14.79
N ILE A 222 0.19 9.39 -15.73
CA ILE A 222 0.23 8.68 -17.01
C ILE A 222 0.21 9.65 -18.16
N ASN A 223 1.19 9.54 -19.08
CA ASN A 223 1.32 10.40 -20.22
C ASN A 223 1.68 9.59 -21.49
N PHE A 224 1.54 10.18 -22.68
CA PHE A 224 2.20 9.63 -23.86
C PHE A 224 3.72 9.84 -23.73
N PHE A 225 4.50 8.81 -24.06
CA PHE A 225 5.96 8.92 -24.09
C PHE A 225 6.44 9.83 -25.22
N ASP A 226 5.82 9.69 -26.40
CA ASP A 226 6.02 10.55 -27.56
C ASP A 226 4.69 11.19 -27.93
N THR A 227 4.70 12.39 -28.50
CA THR A 227 3.48 13.03 -29.00
C THR A 227 2.80 12.12 -30.03
N PRO A 228 1.55 11.67 -29.80
CA PRO A 228 0.86 10.84 -30.77
C PRO A 228 0.62 11.62 -32.10
N PRO A 229 0.57 10.92 -33.23
CA PRO A 229 0.29 11.58 -34.51
C PRO A 229 -1.17 12.06 -34.55
N ASP A 230 -1.42 13.16 -35.23
CA ASP A 230 -2.80 13.65 -35.48
C ASP A 230 -3.63 12.69 -36.34
N THR A 231 -2.94 11.99 -37.28
CA THR A 231 -3.57 11.07 -38.21
C THR A 231 -2.79 9.76 -38.30
N ILE A 232 -3.51 8.66 -38.35
CA ILE A 232 -2.99 7.31 -38.62
C ILE A 232 -3.70 6.70 -39.81
N THR A 233 -3.02 5.80 -40.52
CA THR A 233 -3.57 5.14 -41.70
C THR A 233 -4.27 3.84 -41.32
N ALA A 234 -5.43 3.56 -41.88
CA ALA A 234 -6.10 2.27 -41.74
C ALA A 234 -5.22 1.11 -42.25
N GLY A 235 -5.39 -0.08 -41.68
CA GLY A 235 -4.65 -1.27 -42.06
C GLY A 235 -3.26 -1.43 -41.41
N ILE A 236 -2.90 -0.61 -40.43
CA ILE A 236 -1.65 -0.74 -39.67
C ILE A 236 -1.91 -1.11 -38.22
N VAL A 237 -0.87 -1.52 -37.52
CA VAL A 237 -0.85 -1.56 -36.05
C VAL A 237 -0.28 -0.23 -35.55
N TRP A 238 -1.04 0.47 -34.74
CA TRP A 238 -0.55 1.65 -34.02
C TRP A 238 -0.07 1.26 -32.63
N ASP A 239 1.20 1.49 -32.37
CA ASP A 239 1.78 1.28 -31.04
C ASP A 239 1.68 2.56 -30.22
N ALA A 240 0.71 2.59 -29.32
CA ALA A 240 0.53 3.67 -28.35
C ALA A 240 1.53 3.48 -27.22
N LYS A 241 2.56 4.32 -27.17
CA LYS A 241 3.60 4.27 -26.16
C LYS A 241 3.30 5.23 -25.03
N LEU A 242 3.07 4.70 -23.85
CA LEU A 242 2.78 5.45 -22.62
C LEU A 242 3.98 5.44 -21.67
N ILE A 243 4.04 6.44 -20.81
CA ILE A 243 4.96 6.50 -19.67
C ILE A 243 4.15 6.71 -18.41
N VAL A 244 4.43 5.90 -17.38
CA VAL A 244 3.88 6.05 -16.03
C VAL A 244 5.01 6.43 -15.11
N SER A 245 4.90 7.61 -14.49
CA SER A 245 5.93 8.20 -13.63
C SER A 245 5.52 8.09 -12.16
N ASN A 246 6.47 7.78 -11.30
CA ASN A 246 6.30 7.76 -9.86
C ASN A 246 6.71 9.10 -9.26
N ASN A 247 5.79 9.76 -8.56
CA ASN A 247 5.97 11.05 -7.90
C ASN A 247 6.14 10.92 -6.38
N THR A 248 6.24 9.68 -5.86
CA THR A 248 6.40 9.42 -4.42
C THR A 248 7.85 9.29 -4.00
N GLY A 249 8.11 9.36 -2.71
CA GLY A 249 9.46 9.19 -2.12
C GLY A 249 9.91 7.74 -1.99
N HIS A 250 9.16 6.77 -2.46
CA HIS A 250 9.42 5.33 -2.39
C HIS A 250 8.89 4.65 -3.66
N ASN A 251 9.06 3.35 -3.82
CA ASN A 251 8.42 2.62 -4.92
C ASN A 251 6.89 2.74 -4.84
N PHE A 252 6.21 2.62 -5.97
CA PHE A 252 4.75 2.72 -5.98
C PHE A 252 4.10 1.56 -6.77
N PRO A 253 3.21 0.78 -6.12
CA PRO A 253 2.97 0.75 -4.68
C PRO A 253 4.22 0.32 -3.90
N SER A 254 4.27 0.62 -2.59
CA SER A 254 5.31 0.20 -1.66
C SER A 254 4.72 -0.67 -0.55
N GLY A 255 5.58 -1.17 0.34
CA GLY A 255 5.20 -2.07 1.41
C GLY A 255 4.95 -3.49 0.90
N THR A 256 3.93 -4.13 1.44
CA THR A 256 3.51 -5.46 1.00
C THR A 256 2.76 -5.36 -0.34
N THR A 257 3.50 -5.36 -1.44
CA THR A 257 2.97 -4.99 -2.77
C THR A 257 2.30 -6.10 -3.55
N PHE A 258 2.58 -7.37 -3.24
CA PHE A 258 2.05 -8.51 -3.98
C PHE A 258 0.51 -8.63 -4.00
N PRO A 259 -0.25 -8.25 -2.96
CA PRO A 259 -1.71 -8.26 -3.01
C PRO A 259 -2.29 -6.99 -3.64
N ARG A 260 -1.46 -5.99 -3.94
CA ARG A 260 -1.93 -4.71 -4.47
C ARG A 260 -2.11 -4.79 -5.99
N GLN A 261 -3.05 -4.01 -6.50
CA GLN A 261 -3.19 -3.81 -7.94
C GLN A 261 -3.19 -2.32 -8.27
N LEU A 262 -2.06 -1.87 -8.83
CA LEU A 262 -1.94 -0.64 -9.59
C LEU A 262 -1.91 -1.06 -11.06
N TRP A 263 -2.87 -0.58 -11.90
CA TRP A 263 -2.96 -1.04 -13.28
C TRP A 263 -3.46 0.03 -14.23
N ILE A 264 -3.28 -0.21 -15.53
CA ILE A 264 -3.84 0.65 -16.58
C ILE A 264 -5.11 -0.01 -17.12
N GLU A 265 -6.24 0.70 -17.04
CA GLU A 265 -7.47 0.39 -17.76
C GLU A 265 -7.47 1.23 -19.06
N LEU A 266 -7.55 0.56 -20.20
CA LEU A 266 -7.44 1.20 -21.51
C LEU A 266 -8.58 0.78 -22.43
N ILE A 267 -9.09 1.75 -23.20
CA ILE A 267 -10.01 1.53 -24.31
C ILE A 267 -9.62 2.37 -25.50
N ALA A 268 -9.70 1.78 -26.71
CA ALA A 268 -9.59 2.49 -27.99
C ALA A 268 -10.80 2.15 -28.86
N THR A 269 -11.52 3.15 -29.31
CA THR A 269 -12.75 3.00 -30.13
C THR A 269 -12.74 3.89 -31.35
N ILE A 270 -13.43 3.48 -32.42
CA ILE A 270 -13.74 4.29 -33.59
C ILE A 270 -15.20 4.10 -33.94
N GLY A 271 -15.99 5.18 -33.91
CA GLY A 271 -17.44 5.08 -34.05
C GLY A 271 -18.03 4.14 -32.98
N ASN A 272 -18.65 3.03 -33.40
CA ASN A 272 -19.21 2.00 -32.50
C ASN A 272 -18.27 0.80 -32.33
N ASP A 273 -17.13 0.78 -32.99
CA ASP A 273 -16.22 -0.36 -32.97
C ASP A 273 -15.17 -0.19 -31.86
N THR A 274 -15.01 -1.21 -31.03
CA THR A 274 -13.93 -1.29 -30.04
C THR A 274 -12.73 -1.99 -30.67
N LEU A 275 -11.62 -1.28 -30.77
CA LEU A 275 -10.38 -1.79 -31.36
C LEU A 275 -9.50 -2.49 -30.33
N LEU A 276 -9.50 -2.00 -29.09
CA LEU A 276 -8.76 -2.57 -27.98
C LEU A 276 -9.44 -2.24 -26.65
N THR A 277 -9.49 -3.21 -25.78
CA THR A 277 -9.69 -3.03 -24.32
C THR A 277 -8.59 -3.78 -23.59
N SER A 278 -8.10 -3.22 -22.49
CA SER A 278 -7.15 -3.86 -21.59
C SER A 278 -7.37 -3.37 -20.16
N GLY A 279 -7.10 -4.23 -19.17
CA GLY A 279 -7.26 -3.89 -17.75
C GLY A 279 -8.71 -3.79 -17.29
N TRP A 280 -9.65 -4.37 -18.02
CA TRP A 280 -11.05 -4.44 -17.63
C TRP A 280 -11.31 -5.60 -16.69
N LEU A 281 -12.26 -5.40 -15.78
CA LEU A 281 -12.64 -6.39 -14.79
C LEU A 281 -13.64 -7.39 -15.37
N ASN A 282 -13.48 -8.67 -15.03
CA ASN A 282 -14.47 -9.69 -15.33
C ASN A 282 -15.71 -9.60 -14.42
N ALA A 283 -16.66 -10.52 -14.58
CA ALA A 283 -17.90 -10.56 -13.81
C ALA A 283 -17.68 -10.76 -12.29
N ASN A 284 -16.53 -11.30 -11.89
CA ASN A 284 -16.15 -11.49 -10.49
C ASN A 284 -15.38 -10.29 -9.93
N GLY A 285 -15.18 -9.24 -10.73
CA GLY A 285 -14.41 -8.05 -10.37
C GLY A 285 -12.90 -8.24 -10.44
N ASP A 286 -12.40 -9.31 -11.03
CA ASP A 286 -10.98 -9.58 -11.18
C ASP A 286 -10.44 -9.09 -12.51
N LEU A 287 -9.16 -8.73 -12.55
CA LEU A 287 -8.41 -8.54 -13.78
C LEU A 287 -8.16 -9.89 -14.47
N LEU A 288 -8.10 -9.88 -15.80
CA LEU A 288 -7.79 -11.07 -16.61
C LEU A 288 -6.27 -11.32 -16.60
N ASP A 289 -5.77 -11.70 -15.42
CA ASP A 289 -4.35 -11.85 -15.13
C ASP A 289 -4.01 -13.33 -14.88
N PHE A 290 -2.91 -13.78 -15.47
CA PHE A 290 -2.40 -15.15 -15.27
C PHE A 290 -2.25 -15.53 -13.81
N TYR A 291 -1.82 -14.58 -12.97
CA TYR A 291 -1.61 -14.81 -11.54
C TYR A 291 -2.91 -14.88 -10.75
N THR A 292 -4.00 -14.37 -11.30
CA THR A 292 -5.35 -14.42 -10.72
C THR A 292 -6.04 -15.75 -11.05
N ASP A 293 -6.02 -16.12 -12.33
CA ASP A 293 -6.61 -17.37 -12.84
C ASP A 293 -5.77 -17.90 -14.02
N PRO A 294 -4.78 -18.78 -13.75
CA PRO A 294 -3.90 -19.31 -14.80
C PRO A 294 -4.64 -20.09 -15.88
N SER A 295 -5.84 -20.60 -15.59
CA SER A 295 -6.65 -21.41 -16.53
C SER A 295 -7.72 -20.60 -17.25
N GLY A 296 -7.96 -19.36 -16.81
CA GLY A 296 -9.01 -18.49 -17.31
C GLY A 296 -8.62 -17.71 -18.57
N GLU A 297 -9.51 -16.83 -18.98
CA GLU A 297 -9.25 -15.85 -20.05
C GLU A 297 -8.14 -14.89 -19.60
N GLN A 298 -7.22 -14.57 -20.51
CA GLN A 298 -6.09 -13.68 -20.26
C GLN A 298 -6.19 -12.43 -21.10
N ASP A 299 -5.81 -11.28 -20.52
CA ASP A 299 -5.56 -10.05 -21.24
C ASP A 299 -4.05 -9.95 -21.55
N PRO A 300 -3.62 -10.17 -22.80
CA PRO A 300 -2.19 -10.19 -23.15
C PRO A 300 -1.55 -8.79 -23.07
N GLN A 301 -2.35 -7.74 -23.05
CA GLN A 301 -1.87 -6.37 -22.94
C GLN A 301 -2.05 -5.76 -21.55
N LEU A 302 -2.54 -6.53 -20.58
CA LEU A 302 -2.66 -6.09 -19.19
C LEU A 302 -1.32 -5.60 -18.62
N ARG A 303 -1.37 -4.48 -17.95
CA ARG A 303 -0.23 -3.88 -17.26
C ARG A 303 -0.58 -3.62 -15.80
N ILE A 304 0.04 -4.42 -14.92
CA ILE A 304 -0.08 -4.31 -13.46
C ILE A 304 1.29 -3.98 -12.90
N PHE A 305 1.32 -3.07 -11.94
CA PHE A 305 2.51 -2.66 -11.19
C PHE A 305 2.39 -3.19 -9.76
N ASN A 306 3.10 -4.25 -9.46
CA ASN A 306 3.15 -4.87 -8.14
C ASN A 306 4.37 -5.83 -8.08
N THR A 307 4.52 -6.56 -7.01
CA THR A 307 5.52 -7.63 -6.91
C THR A 307 4.85 -8.99 -7.16
N ILE A 308 5.50 -9.83 -7.94
CA ILE A 308 5.11 -11.23 -8.10
C ILE A 308 6.04 -12.07 -7.25
N LEU A 309 5.45 -12.96 -6.49
CA LEU A 309 6.15 -13.88 -5.63
C LEU A 309 6.11 -15.28 -6.25
N TYR A 310 7.22 -16.04 -6.12
CA TYR A 310 7.36 -17.40 -6.65
C TYR A 310 7.84 -18.35 -5.56
N ASP A 311 7.23 -19.52 -5.48
CA ASP A 311 7.66 -20.61 -4.59
C ASP A 311 8.86 -21.39 -5.11
N ALA A 312 9.27 -22.44 -4.38
CA ALA A 312 10.39 -23.30 -4.76
C ALA A 312 10.13 -24.12 -6.03
N GLN A 313 8.90 -24.26 -6.47
CA GLN A 313 8.49 -24.95 -7.69
C GLN A 313 8.47 -23.98 -8.88
N GLY A 314 8.60 -22.69 -8.62
CA GLY A 314 8.46 -21.63 -9.61
C GLY A 314 7.00 -21.27 -9.90
N ASP A 315 6.07 -21.79 -9.11
CA ASP A 315 4.68 -21.40 -9.18
C ASP A 315 4.55 -20.02 -8.59
N SER A 316 3.95 -19.13 -9.36
CA SER A 316 3.61 -17.79 -8.91
C SER A 316 2.19 -17.79 -8.42
N GLY A 317 1.90 -16.96 -7.50
CA GLY A 317 0.53 -16.83 -7.27
C GLY A 317 0.08 -16.34 -5.94
N LEU A 318 -1.15 -16.47 -5.84
CA LEU A 318 -2.09 -16.37 -4.77
C LEU A 318 -1.62 -16.82 -3.40
N LEU A 319 -0.57 -17.63 -3.40
CA LEU A 319 -0.08 -18.36 -2.25
C LEU A 319 0.95 -17.61 -1.44
N ALA A 320 1.10 -16.35 -1.68
CA ALA A 320 1.77 -15.49 -0.74
C ALA A 320 0.98 -15.35 0.57
N VAL A 321 0.51 -16.43 1.04
CA VAL A 321 0.04 -16.54 2.42
C VAL A 321 1.22 -16.35 3.35
N SER A 322 2.44 -16.52 2.82
CA SER A 322 3.65 -16.40 3.59
C SER A 322 4.78 -15.96 2.68
N VAL A 323 5.36 -14.81 2.96
CA VAL A 323 6.63 -14.38 2.36
C VAL A 323 7.73 -15.44 2.60
N GLU A 324 7.60 -16.25 3.65
CA GLU A 324 8.53 -17.30 4.03
C GLU A 324 8.61 -18.47 3.03
N ASN A 325 7.50 -18.79 2.35
CA ASN A 325 7.49 -19.85 1.33
C ASN A 325 8.04 -19.41 -0.02
N MET A 326 8.42 -18.16 -0.12
CA MET A 326 8.89 -17.57 -1.35
C MET A 326 10.37 -17.74 -1.51
N VAL A 327 10.75 -18.19 -2.70
CA VAL A 327 12.16 -18.36 -3.08
C VAL A 327 12.64 -17.17 -3.89
N THR A 328 11.79 -16.62 -4.75
CA THR A 328 12.13 -15.46 -5.57
C THR A 328 10.96 -14.50 -5.74
N MET A 329 11.27 -13.27 -6.11
CA MET A 329 10.28 -12.26 -6.44
C MET A 329 10.66 -11.50 -7.72
N THR A 330 9.65 -11.01 -8.42
CA THR A 330 9.84 -10.05 -9.52
C THR A 330 9.15 -8.73 -9.17
N ASP A 331 9.94 -7.69 -9.03
CA ASP A 331 9.45 -6.34 -8.81
C ASP A 331 8.99 -5.69 -10.12
N ARG A 332 7.71 -5.37 -10.19
CA ARG A 332 7.07 -4.62 -11.28
C ARG A 332 6.52 -3.28 -10.80
N THR A 333 6.78 -2.87 -9.58
CA THR A 333 6.36 -1.56 -9.06
C THR A 333 6.97 -0.41 -9.88
N LEU A 334 6.43 0.78 -9.75
CA LEU A 334 7.06 1.99 -10.29
C LEU A 334 8.24 2.36 -9.37
N PRO A 335 9.47 2.41 -9.89
CA PRO A 335 10.63 2.71 -9.05
C PRO A 335 10.57 4.16 -8.54
N VAL A 336 11.09 4.39 -7.33
CA VAL A 336 11.15 5.73 -6.75
C VAL A 336 11.85 6.71 -7.68
N SER A 337 11.28 7.91 -7.85
CA SER A 337 11.78 8.95 -8.75
C SER A 337 11.99 8.48 -10.19
N GLY A 338 11.32 7.39 -10.58
CA GLY A 338 11.46 6.76 -11.88
C GLY A 338 10.16 6.63 -12.64
N SER A 339 10.23 5.92 -13.76
CA SER A 339 9.06 5.66 -14.61
C SER A 339 9.17 4.31 -15.30
N ARG A 340 8.02 3.80 -15.79
CA ARG A 340 7.98 2.65 -16.69
C ARG A 340 7.33 3.05 -18.03
N THR A 341 7.97 2.66 -19.10
CA THR A 341 7.43 2.82 -20.46
C THR A 341 6.65 1.57 -20.86
N ILE A 342 5.46 1.78 -21.40
CA ILE A 342 4.47 0.75 -21.70
C ILE A 342 4.03 0.92 -23.17
N ASN A 343 3.93 -0.19 -23.90
CA ASN A 343 3.39 -0.18 -25.26
C ASN A 343 2.07 -0.93 -25.30
N TYR A 344 1.11 -0.36 -26.01
CA TYR A 344 -0.16 -0.97 -26.39
C TYR A 344 -0.27 -1.01 -27.91
N SER A 345 -0.42 -2.21 -28.47
CA SER A 345 -0.55 -2.41 -29.90
C SER A 345 -2.04 -2.43 -30.31
N ILE A 346 -2.45 -1.44 -31.04
CA ILE A 346 -3.83 -1.25 -31.50
C ILE A 346 -3.91 -1.57 -32.98
N ASN A 347 -4.60 -2.65 -33.34
CA ASN A 347 -4.81 -3.01 -34.74
C ASN A 347 -5.89 -2.11 -35.35
N ILE A 348 -5.54 -1.33 -36.38
CA ILE A 348 -6.48 -0.49 -37.11
C ILE A 348 -6.94 -1.25 -38.35
N PRO A 349 -8.22 -1.66 -38.42
CA PRO A 349 -8.71 -2.44 -39.55
C PRO A 349 -8.61 -1.69 -40.88
N VAL A 350 -8.43 -2.45 -41.99
CA VAL A 350 -8.49 -1.88 -43.35
C VAL A 350 -9.90 -1.35 -43.65
N GLY A 351 -9.98 -0.17 -44.27
CA GLY A 351 -11.24 0.41 -44.69
C GLY A 351 -12.06 1.11 -43.62
N ILE A 352 -11.52 1.19 -42.37
CA ILE A 352 -12.11 2.01 -41.32
C ILE A 352 -11.64 3.47 -41.47
N GLU A 353 -12.50 4.43 -41.19
CA GLU A 353 -12.18 5.86 -41.27
C GLU A 353 -12.98 6.65 -40.21
N GLY A 354 -12.35 7.65 -39.59
CA GLY A 354 -13.00 8.53 -38.62
C GLY A 354 -12.14 8.79 -37.40
N GLU A 355 -12.77 9.34 -36.37
CA GLU A 355 -12.09 9.66 -35.11
C GLU A 355 -11.89 8.41 -34.25
N LEU A 356 -10.65 8.13 -33.94
CA LEU A 356 -10.25 7.13 -32.95
C LEU A 356 -10.13 7.81 -31.57
N HIS A 357 -10.93 7.37 -30.64
CA HIS A 357 -10.89 7.82 -29.28
C HIS A 357 -10.09 6.82 -28.45
N PHE A 358 -9.01 7.31 -27.86
CA PHE A 358 -8.14 6.57 -26.95
C PHE A 358 -8.32 7.11 -25.53
N SER A 359 -8.52 6.22 -24.55
CA SER A 359 -8.58 6.57 -23.14
C SER A 359 -7.81 5.54 -22.34
N ALA A 360 -6.97 6.02 -21.44
CA ALA A 360 -6.25 5.23 -20.46
C ALA A 360 -6.42 5.83 -19.07
N LYS A 361 -6.63 4.98 -18.07
CA LYS A 361 -6.72 5.37 -16.67
C LYS A 361 -5.71 4.56 -15.87
N LEU A 362 -4.98 5.23 -15.00
CA LEU A 362 -4.17 4.58 -13.96
C LEU A 362 -5.04 4.38 -12.73
N ARG A 363 -5.26 3.13 -12.34
CA ARG A 363 -6.20 2.72 -11.30
C ARG A 363 -5.50 1.94 -10.20
N PHE A 364 -6.01 2.05 -8.99
CA PHE A 364 -5.48 1.35 -7.83
C PHE A 364 -6.58 0.73 -6.98
N ARG A 365 -6.30 -0.44 -6.40
CA ARG A 365 -7.04 -1.03 -5.28
C ARG A 365 -6.10 -1.79 -4.34
N SER A 366 -6.43 -1.77 -3.05
CA SER A 366 -5.61 -2.40 -2.00
C SER A 366 -5.66 -3.93 -2.07
N PHE A 367 -6.85 -4.49 -2.25
CA PHE A 367 -7.07 -5.92 -2.23
C PHE A 367 -7.99 -6.34 -3.39
N PRO A 368 -7.52 -7.18 -4.32
CA PRO A 368 -8.37 -7.69 -5.39
C PRO A 368 -9.35 -8.75 -4.88
N PRO A 369 -10.51 -8.93 -5.52
CA PRO A 369 -11.53 -9.91 -5.11
C PRO A 369 -11.01 -11.33 -4.97
N PHE A 370 -10.13 -11.79 -5.88
CA PHE A 370 -9.55 -13.12 -5.79
C PHE A 370 -8.77 -13.33 -4.49
N TYR A 371 -8.05 -12.29 -4.04
CA TYR A 371 -7.26 -12.35 -2.82
C TYR A 371 -8.16 -12.42 -1.58
N LEU A 372 -9.24 -11.64 -1.55
CA LEU A 372 -10.23 -11.72 -0.48
C LEU A 372 -10.94 -13.08 -0.43
N ARG A 373 -11.24 -13.70 -1.60
CA ARG A 373 -11.74 -15.08 -1.65
C ARG A 373 -10.74 -16.08 -1.08
N HIS A 374 -9.45 -15.91 -1.39
CA HIS A 374 -8.39 -16.76 -0.84
C HIS A 374 -8.26 -16.64 0.70
N LEU A 375 -8.62 -15.49 1.24
CA LEU A 375 -8.61 -15.21 2.68
C LEU A 375 -9.92 -15.55 3.40
N ASP A 376 -10.91 -16.15 2.72
CA ASP A 376 -12.26 -16.43 3.24
C ASP A 376 -13.02 -15.14 3.64
N LEU A 377 -12.80 -14.06 2.90
CA LEU A 377 -13.34 -12.72 3.13
C LEU A 377 -14.24 -12.22 1.99
N GLU A 378 -14.93 -13.11 1.29
CA GLU A 378 -15.77 -12.78 0.13
C GLU A 378 -16.83 -11.71 0.43
N SER A 379 -17.35 -11.71 1.64
CA SER A 379 -18.35 -10.75 2.09
C SER A 379 -17.86 -9.29 2.08
N LEU A 380 -16.55 -9.07 2.04
CA LEU A 380 -15.93 -7.75 2.04
C LEU A 380 -15.59 -7.24 0.64
N ILE A 381 -15.75 -8.06 -0.40
CA ILE A 381 -15.40 -7.67 -1.79
C ILE A 381 -16.12 -6.37 -2.20
N GLY A 382 -17.39 -6.24 -1.84
CA GLY A 382 -18.18 -5.04 -2.13
C GLY A 382 -17.72 -3.76 -1.45
N ASN A 383 -16.82 -3.86 -0.47
CA ASN A 383 -16.29 -2.73 0.29
C ASN A 383 -14.95 -2.22 -0.26
N VAL A 384 -14.33 -2.96 -1.18
CA VAL A 384 -13.07 -2.52 -1.81
C VAL A 384 -13.34 -1.40 -2.79
N HIS A 385 -12.70 -0.26 -2.57
CA HIS A 385 -12.75 0.87 -3.49
C HIS A 385 -11.67 0.75 -4.57
N ILE A 386 -12.01 1.22 -5.78
CA ILE A 386 -11.06 1.40 -6.87
C ILE A 386 -10.85 2.91 -7.05
N PHE A 387 -9.62 3.35 -6.82
CA PHE A 387 -9.22 4.74 -6.98
C PHE A 387 -8.73 4.99 -8.40
N ASP A 388 -9.21 6.06 -9.04
CA ASP A 388 -8.63 6.58 -10.27
C ASP A 388 -7.51 7.57 -9.87
N ILE A 389 -6.25 7.24 -10.19
CA ILE A 389 -5.09 8.07 -9.83
C ILE A 389 -4.91 9.19 -10.84
N ASP A 390 -4.88 8.82 -12.12
CA ASP A 390 -4.71 9.76 -13.23
C ASP A 390 -5.34 9.18 -14.49
N SER A 391 -5.58 10.04 -15.49
CA SER A 391 -6.21 9.63 -16.75
C SER A 391 -5.67 10.41 -17.93
N LEU A 392 -5.61 9.73 -19.06
CA LEU A 392 -5.15 10.25 -20.33
C LEU A 392 -6.19 9.97 -21.42
N THR A 393 -6.54 10.99 -22.19
CA THR A 393 -7.44 10.85 -23.35
C THR A 393 -6.81 11.50 -24.57
N GLN A 394 -7.02 10.89 -25.74
CA GLN A 394 -6.55 11.41 -27.03
C GLN A 394 -7.54 11.06 -28.12
N THR A 395 -7.74 11.99 -29.04
CA THR A 395 -8.47 11.74 -30.29
C THR A 395 -7.51 11.87 -31.47
N LEU A 396 -7.49 10.86 -32.34
CA LEU A 396 -6.70 10.79 -33.55
C LEU A 396 -7.64 10.60 -34.73
N TYR A 397 -7.25 11.02 -35.92
CA TYR A 397 -8.03 10.72 -37.14
C TYR A 397 -7.46 9.49 -37.86
N VAL A 398 -8.31 8.51 -38.14
CA VAL A 398 -7.95 7.38 -39.00
C VAL A 398 -8.36 7.70 -40.41
N SER A 399 -7.39 7.74 -41.35
CA SER A 399 -7.64 7.91 -42.77
C SER A 399 -7.69 6.57 -43.49
N SER A 400 -8.69 6.36 -44.32
CA SER A 400 -8.71 5.23 -45.27
C SER A 400 -7.56 5.39 -46.29
N ILE A 401 -7.02 4.27 -46.76
CA ILE A 401 -6.05 4.25 -47.88
C ILE A 401 -6.78 4.51 -49.18
#